data_a33d8826d0226ebc75f550ca27bd72fa
#
_entry.id   a33d8826d0226ebc75f550ca27bd72fa
#
_cell.length_a   1.000
_cell.length_b   1.000
_cell.length_c   1.000
_cell.angle_alpha   90.00
_cell.angle_beta   90.00
_cell.angle_gamma   90.00
#
_symmetry.space_group_name_H-M   'P 1'
#
loop_
_entity.id
_entity.type
_entity.pdbx_description
1 polymer ?
#
loop_
_entity_poly.entity_id
_entity_poly.type
_entity_poly.pdbx_seq_one_letter_code
_entity_poly.pdbx_strand_id
1 'polypeptide(L)'
;MYKLIALDLDGTLTDKNKNILEETKQELIKLAQKGIIIVLASGRPTAGIFKEAKELTLDQVGGYLLSFNGARVLDYKTNEVVYEQTLSSEIAHEMYDRAKAFSQRGSAE
;
A
#
# COMPACT_ATOMS: atom_id res chain seq x y z
N MET A 1 16.04 -1.36 -12.55
CA MET A 1 15.79 -2.20 -11.37
C MET A 1 14.58 -1.72 -10.61
N TYR A 2 13.65 -2.62 -10.30
CA TYR A 2 12.48 -2.26 -9.53
C TYR A 2 12.82 -2.10 -8.06
N LYS A 3 12.29 -1.05 -7.46
CA LYS A 3 12.25 -0.93 -6.02
C LYS A 3 10.81 -0.78 -5.60
N LEU A 4 10.46 -1.46 -4.54
CA LEU A 4 9.09 -1.51 -4.07
C LEU A 4 9.07 -1.31 -2.57
N ILE A 5 8.16 -0.47 -2.10
CA ILE A 5 7.93 -0.26 -0.68
C ILE A 5 6.50 -0.71 -0.36
N ALA A 6 6.38 -1.69 0.51
CA ALA A 6 5.09 -2.18 0.96
C ALA A 6 4.85 -1.72 2.39
N LEU A 7 3.74 -1.06 2.62
CA LEU A 7 3.41 -0.45 3.90
C LEU A 7 2.07 -0.93 4.40
N ASP A 8 2.05 -1.35 5.66
CA ASP A 8 0.79 -1.64 6.34
C ASP A 8 0.14 -0.31 6.72
N LEU A 9 -1.12 -0.14 6.37
CA LEU A 9 -1.79 1.14 6.49
C LEU A 9 -2.18 1.48 7.93
N ASP A 10 -2.96 0.60 8.55
CA ASP A 10 -3.54 0.91 9.85
C ASP A 10 -2.54 0.69 10.98
N GLY A 11 -2.36 1.74 11.80
CA GLY A 11 -1.48 1.66 12.95
C GLY A 11 -0.01 1.80 12.64
N THR A 12 0.36 1.87 11.35
CA THR A 12 1.76 2.04 10.94
C THR A 12 1.92 3.29 10.09
N LEU A 13 1.29 3.33 8.92
CA LEU A 13 1.34 4.52 8.08
C LEU A 13 0.44 5.63 8.61
N THR A 14 -0.73 5.27 9.10
CA THR A 14 -1.67 6.24 9.66
C THR A 14 -1.60 6.27 11.18
N ASP A 15 -1.88 7.43 11.76
CA ASP A 15 -1.97 7.57 13.21
C ASP A 15 -3.33 7.02 13.70
N LYS A 16 -3.59 7.16 15.01
CA LYS A 16 -4.83 6.67 15.61
C LYS A 16 -6.07 7.38 15.06
N ASN A 17 -5.91 8.54 14.46
CA ASN A 17 -6.99 9.28 13.80
C ASN A 17 -7.09 8.95 12.32
N LYS A 18 -6.33 7.96 11.86
CA LYS A 18 -6.27 7.50 10.48
C LYS A 18 -5.79 8.56 9.49
N ASN A 19 -4.86 9.39 9.96
CA ASN A 19 -4.22 10.40 9.13
C ASN A 19 -2.76 10.05 8.92
N ILE A 20 -2.26 10.32 7.72
CA ILE A 20 -0.84 10.15 7.40
C ILE A 20 -0.12 11.43 7.84
N LEU A 21 1.01 11.27 8.54
CA LEU A 21 1.83 12.42 8.90
C LEU A 21 2.34 13.11 7.64
N GLU A 22 2.32 14.44 7.65
CA GLU A 22 2.69 15.22 6.48
C GLU A 22 4.13 14.90 6.03
N GLU A 23 5.06 14.75 6.95
CA GLU A 23 6.44 14.41 6.63
C GLU A 23 6.55 13.07 5.91
N THR A 24 5.84 12.06 6.42
CA THR A 24 5.81 10.73 5.82
C THR A 24 5.21 10.79 4.43
N LYS A 25 4.11 11.53 4.29
CA LYS A 25 3.44 11.71 3.01
C LYS A 25 4.39 12.29 1.97
N GLN A 26 5.11 13.36 2.32
CA GLN A 26 6.01 14.01 1.38
C GLN A 26 7.19 13.09 1.00
N GLU A 27 7.71 12.33 1.95
CA GLU A 27 8.77 11.38 1.68
C GLU A 27 8.32 10.30 0.68
N LEU A 28 7.13 9.75 0.90
CA LEU A 28 6.61 8.71 0.03
C LEU A 28 6.32 9.25 -1.38
N ILE A 29 5.80 10.46 -1.46
CA ILE A 29 5.57 11.09 -2.77
C ILE A 29 6.88 11.26 -3.52
N LYS A 30 7.92 11.70 -2.85
CA LYS A 30 9.25 11.84 -3.47
C LYS A 30 9.78 10.51 -3.95
N LEU A 31 9.63 9.46 -3.15
CA LEU A 31 10.10 8.13 -3.53
C LEU A 31 9.35 7.62 -4.76
N ALA A 32 8.04 7.84 -4.79
CA ALA A 32 7.23 7.43 -5.93
C ALA A 32 7.64 8.17 -7.20
N GLN A 33 7.97 9.45 -7.09
CA GLN A 33 8.43 10.24 -8.23
C GLN A 33 9.78 9.76 -8.76
N LYS A 34 10.56 9.09 -7.92
CA LYS A 34 11.83 8.49 -8.32
C LYS A 34 11.69 7.09 -8.91
N GLY A 35 10.45 6.62 -9.08
CA GLY A 35 10.20 5.33 -9.68
C GLY A 35 10.04 4.18 -8.69
N ILE A 36 10.00 4.48 -7.40
CA ILE A 36 9.76 3.44 -6.40
C ILE A 36 8.26 3.15 -6.35
N ILE A 37 7.90 1.88 -6.43
CA ILE A 37 6.50 1.45 -6.41
C ILE A 37 6.02 1.35 -4.97
N ILE A 38 4.93 2.04 -4.66
CA ILE A 38 4.36 2.01 -3.33
C ILE A 38 3.18 1.07 -3.31
N VAL A 39 3.15 0.19 -2.32
CA VAL A 39 2.08 -0.77 -2.10
C VAL A 39 1.49 -0.51 -0.72
N LEU A 40 0.20 -0.21 -0.67
CA LEU A 40 -0.51 -0.05 0.59
C LEU A 40 -1.28 -1.32 0.90
N ALA A 41 -1.11 -1.84 2.10
CA ALA A 41 -1.76 -3.07 2.52
C ALA A 41 -2.67 -2.82 3.71
N SER A 42 -3.86 -3.43 3.71
CA SER A 42 -4.84 -3.23 4.76
C SER A 42 -5.83 -4.38 4.80
N GLY A 43 -6.44 -4.58 5.96
CA GLY A 43 -7.60 -5.46 6.08
C GLY A 43 -8.87 -4.83 5.56
N ARG A 44 -8.86 -3.53 5.26
CA ARG A 44 -10.04 -2.82 4.78
C ARG A 44 -10.43 -3.28 3.37
N PRO A 45 -11.72 -3.09 3.00
CA PRO A 45 -12.11 -3.19 1.59
C PRO A 45 -11.35 -2.21 0.73
N THR A 46 -11.24 -2.49 -0.57
CA THR A 46 -10.46 -1.67 -1.49
C THR A 46 -10.83 -0.18 -1.41
N ALA A 47 -12.12 0.13 -1.43
CA ALA A 47 -12.57 1.52 -1.35
C ALA A 47 -12.16 2.20 -0.04
N GLY A 48 -11.94 1.43 1.01
CA GLY A 48 -11.49 1.96 2.29
C GLY A 48 -10.05 2.44 2.30
N ILE A 49 -9.29 2.17 1.25
CA ILE A 49 -7.89 2.58 1.13
C ILE A 49 -7.74 3.79 0.20
N PHE A 50 -8.79 4.14 -0.56
CA PHE A 50 -8.70 5.17 -1.59
C PHE A 50 -8.28 6.54 -1.06
N LYS A 51 -8.71 6.89 0.14
CA LYS A 51 -8.35 8.18 0.73
C LYS A 51 -6.83 8.33 0.85
N GLU A 52 -6.19 7.34 1.46
CA GLU A 52 -4.75 7.37 1.67
C GLU A 52 -3.99 7.23 0.36
N ALA A 53 -4.47 6.39 -0.54
CA ALA A 53 -3.85 6.24 -1.85
C ALA A 53 -3.85 7.57 -2.61
N LYS A 54 -4.94 8.30 -2.53
CA LYS A 54 -5.06 9.60 -3.20
C LYS A 54 -4.18 10.65 -2.55
N GLU A 55 -4.09 10.64 -1.23
CA GLU A 55 -3.20 11.55 -0.52
C GLU A 55 -1.74 11.36 -0.93
N LEU A 56 -1.35 10.12 -1.23
CA LEU A 56 0.01 9.81 -1.69
C LEU A 56 0.17 9.98 -3.20
N THR A 57 -0.83 10.48 -3.90
CA THR A 57 -0.84 10.70 -5.34
C THR A 57 -0.64 9.44 -6.16
N LEU A 58 -1.03 8.29 -5.61
CA LEU A 58 -0.86 7.01 -6.33
C LEU A 58 -1.75 6.91 -7.56
N ASP A 59 -2.79 7.72 -7.66
CA ASP A 59 -3.61 7.82 -8.85
C ASP A 59 -2.85 8.42 -10.03
N GLN A 60 -1.78 9.16 -9.76
CA GLN A 60 -0.96 9.80 -10.78
C GLN A 60 0.34 9.05 -11.04
N VAL A 61 1.06 8.69 -9.98
CA VAL A 61 2.37 8.05 -10.12
C VAL A 61 2.28 6.53 -10.21
N GLY A 62 1.14 5.97 -9.82
CA GLY A 62 0.96 4.52 -9.80
C GLY A 62 1.30 3.92 -8.46
N GLY A 63 0.72 2.76 -8.20
CA GLY A 63 0.92 2.02 -6.97
C GLY A 63 -0.12 0.93 -6.89
N TYR A 64 -0.02 0.10 -5.86
CA TYR A 64 -0.92 -1.02 -5.69
C TYR A 64 -1.57 -0.98 -4.32
N LEU A 65 -2.81 -1.43 -4.27
CA LEU A 65 -3.56 -1.54 -3.02
C LEU A 65 -3.83 -3.01 -2.75
N LEU A 66 -3.31 -3.51 -1.64
CA LEU A 66 -3.63 -4.86 -1.16
C LEU A 66 -4.74 -4.71 -0.12
N SER A 67 -5.94 -5.08 -0.51
CA SER A 67 -7.11 -4.96 0.36
C SER A 67 -7.57 -6.34 0.83
N PHE A 68 -8.48 -6.36 1.79
CA PHE A 68 -9.01 -7.60 2.35
C PHE A 68 -7.90 -8.55 2.81
N ASN A 69 -6.89 -8.01 3.51
CA ASN A 69 -5.74 -8.79 3.99
C ASN A 69 -4.99 -9.52 2.86
N GLY A 70 -4.84 -8.84 1.72
CA GLY A 70 -4.13 -9.40 0.58
C GLY A 70 -4.98 -10.24 -0.35
N ALA A 71 -6.29 -10.32 -0.12
CA ALA A 71 -7.17 -11.10 -0.99
C ALA A 71 -7.43 -10.41 -2.33
N ARG A 72 -7.14 -9.12 -2.44
CA ARG A 72 -7.30 -8.37 -3.68
C ARG A 72 -6.13 -7.42 -3.85
N VAL A 73 -5.58 -7.39 -5.05
CA VAL A 73 -4.53 -6.44 -5.43
C VAL A 73 -5.06 -5.58 -6.58
N LEU A 74 -5.12 -4.28 -6.33
CA LEU A 74 -5.61 -3.32 -7.32
C LEU A 74 -4.47 -2.43 -7.78
N ASP A 75 -4.33 -2.26 -9.10
CA ASP A 75 -3.45 -1.23 -9.65
C ASP A 75 -4.22 0.08 -9.59
N TYR A 76 -3.79 0.99 -8.73
CA TYR A 76 -4.57 2.19 -8.46
C TYR A 76 -4.51 3.20 -9.60
N LYS A 77 -3.47 3.15 -10.43
CA LYS A 77 -3.39 4.06 -11.58
C LYS A 77 -4.40 3.71 -12.67
N THR A 78 -4.56 2.42 -12.94
CA THR A 78 -5.48 1.94 -13.97
C THR A 78 -6.84 1.54 -13.41
N ASN A 79 -6.93 1.37 -12.09
CA ASN A 79 -8.11 0.82 -11.42
C ASN A 79 -8.42 -0.62 -11.82
N GLU A 80 -7.40 -1.35 -12.27
CA GLU A 80 -7.59 -2.75 -12.64
C GLU A 80 -7.25 -3.65 -11.47
N VAL A 81 -8.11 -4.64 -11.24
CA VAL A 81 -7.83 -5.70 -10.27
C VAL A 81 -6.85 -6.65 -10.93
N VAL A 82 -5.61 -6.68 -10.44
CA VAL A 82 -4.57 -7.52 -11.02
C VAL A 82 -4.49 -8.89 -10.34
N TYR A 83 -5.12 -9.03 -9.18
CA TYR A 83 -5.17 -10.28 -8.46
C TYR A 83 -6.37 -10.29 -7.54
N GLU A 84 -7.09 -11.41 -7.51
CA GLU A 84 -8.17 -11.63 -6.55
C GLU A 84 -8.06 -13.05 -6.03
N GLN A 85 -8.33 -13.21 -4.75
CA GLN A 85 -8.22 -14.52 -4.12
C GLN A 85 -9.38 -15.41 -4.52
N THR A 86 -9.15 -16.19 -5.52
CA THR A 86 -10.01 -17.31 -5.84
C THR A 86 -9.20 -18.58 -5.99
N LEU A 87 -7.87 -18.43 -6.08
CA LEU A 87 -7.00 -19.53 -6.44
C LEU A 87 -5.90 -19.79 -5.43
N SER A 88 -5.21 -18.77 -4.94
CA SER A 88 -4.06 -18.97 -4.09
C SER A 88 -4.06 -17.98 -2.95
N SER A 89 -4.71 -18.38 -1.87
CA SER A 89 -4.70 -17.59 -0.65
C SER A 89 -3.29 -17.48 -0.06
N GLU A 90 -2.46 -18.49 -0.29
CA GLU A 90 -1.11 -18.50 0.27
C GLU A 90 -0.27 -17.34 -0.24
N ILE A 91 -0.31 -17.09 -1.55
CA ILE A 91 0.46 -15.99 -2.13
C ILE A 91 -0.04 -14.65 -1.63
N ALA A 92 -1.35 -14.47 -1.56
CA ALA A 92 -1.93 -13.23 -1.07
C ALA A 92 -1.55 -12.97 0.40
N HIS A 93 -1.63 -14.01 1.23
CA HIS A 93 -1.22 -13.91 2.63
C HIS A 93 0.25 -13.57 2.76
N GLU A 94 1.09 -14.21 1.97
CA GLU A 94 2.52 -13.94 2.00
C GLU A 94 2.81 -12.48 1.62
N MET A 95 2.15 -11.95 0.60
CA MET A 95 2.32 -10.56 0.20
C MET A 95 1.91 -9.62 1.32
N TYR A 96 0.77 -9.90 1.96
CA TYR A 96 0.29 -9.07 3.06
C TYR A 96 1.27 -9.13 4.24
N ASP A 97 1.72 -10.31 4.60
CA ASP A 97 2.66 -10.48 5.71
C ASP A 97 3.97 -9.75 5.45
N ARG A 98 4.46 -9.78 4.24
CA ARG A 98 5.67 -9.05 3.85
C ARG A 98 5.46 -7.54 3.97
N ALA A 99 4.32 -7.04 3.52
CA ALA A 99 4.01 -5.63 3.62
C ALA A 99 3.96 -5.19 5.08
N LYS A 100 3.34 -5.99 5.92
CA LYS A 100 3.23 -5.72 7.35
C LYS A 100 4.62 -5.73 8.01
N ALA A 101 5.42 -6.74 7.72
CA ALA A 101 6.76 -6.84 8.27
C ALA A 101 7.65 -5.69 7.82
N PHE A 102 7.52 -5.29 6.56
CA PHE A 102 8.28 -4.15 6.04
C PHE A 102 7.89 -2.86 6.75
N SER A 103 6.60 -2.63 6.95
CA SER A 103 6.13 -1.44 7.66
C SER A 103 6.70 -1.33 9.06
N GLN A 104 6.73 -2.44 9.78
CA GLN A 104 7.25 -2.47 11.14
C GLN A 104 8.74 -2.14 11.19
N ARG A 105 9.50 -2.56 10.18
CA ARG A 105 10.92 -2.28 10.12
C ARG A 105 11.24 -0.95 9.48
N GLY A 106 10.55 -0.64 8.40
CA GLY A 106 10.80 0.56 7.63
C GLY A 106 10.52 1.83 8.39
N SER A 107 9.54 1.82 9.26
CA SER A 107 9.20 3.00 10.05
C SER A 107 10.30 3.35 11.05
N ALA A 108 11.20 2.44 11.33
CA ALA A 108 12.33 2.70 12.22
C ALA A 108 13.49 3.41 11.50
N GLU A 109 13.41 3.51 10.22
CA GLU A 109 14.44 4.14 9.42
C GLU A 109 14.05 5.55 9.01
#